data_fc3fd3ca71df262c2b20207074c67e13
#
_entry.id   fc3fd3ca71df262c2b20207074c67e13
#
_cell.length_a   1.000
_cell.length_b   1.000
_cell.length_c   1.000
_cell.angle_alpha   90.00
_cell.angle_beta   90.00
_cell.angle_gamma   90.00
#
_symmetry.space_group_name_H-M   'P 1'
#
loop_
_entity.id
_entity.type
_entity.pdbx_description
1 polymer ?
#
loop_
_entity_poly.entity_id
_entity_poly.type
_entity_poly.pdbx_seq_one_letter_code
_entity_poly.pdbx_strand_id
1 'polypeptide(L)'
;MIRKILHAVRRENAPQIVYDRYMTADDVLGTKVSPWEIIFPQGLKLLYLPFSEIQWAYIRTQAHRVTLGCCAGDLEEHWIVLVGRDGNATSVPFDRLSHAEAAMNLIREAAPHIVIGYTAENRTRFESAV
;
A
#
# COMPACT_ATOMS: atom_id res chain seq x y z
N MET A 1 -15.38 -17.49 13.75
CA MET A 1 -14.63 -16.34 13.27
C MET A 1 -13.44 -16.83 12.45
N ILE A 2 -13.41 -16.49 11.17
CA ILE A 2 -12.30 -16.90 10.30
C ILE A 2 -11.09 -16.04 10.67
N ARG A 3 -10.04 -16.69 11.16
CA ARG A 3 -8.77 -16.00 11.40
C ARG A 3 -8.11 -15.69 10.06
N LYS A 4 -7.95 -14.41 9.75
CA LYS A 4 -7.17 -13.99 8.60
C LYS A 4 -5.69 -14.27 8.89
N ILE A 5 -5.02 -14.87 7.93
CA ILE A 5 -3.60 -15.18 8.07
C ILE A 5 -2.79 -13.94 7.68
N LEU A 6 -1.96 -13.47 8.60
CA LEU A 6 -1.05 -12.36 8.36
C LEU A 6 0.34 -12.89 8.00
N HIS A 7 0.83 -12.42 6.88
CA HIS A 7 2.18 -12.71 6.41
C HIS A 7 2.93 -11.42 6.15
N ALA A 8 4.21 -11.40 6.46
CA ALA A 8 5.09 -10.34 5.97
C ALA A 8 5.12 -10.37 4.43
N VAL A 9 5.35 -9.23 3.81
CA VAL A 9 5.51 -9.15 2.35
C VAL A 9 6.58 -10.13 1.86
N ARG A 10 7.57 -10.45 2.70
CA ARG A 10 8.62 -11.43 2.44
C ARG A 10 8.25 -12.87 2.82
N ARG A 11 6.96 -13.14 3.07
CA ARG A 11 6.40 -14.46 3.39
C ARG A 11 6.79 -15.04 4.75
N GLU A 12 7.09 -14.22 5.71
CA GLU A 12 7.28 -14.62 7.09
C GLU A 12 5.96 -14.54 7.86
N ASN A 13 5.77 -15.41 8.84
CA ASN A 13 4.61 -15.32 9.72
C ASN A 13 4.68 -14.04 10.56
N ALA A 14 3.54 -13.36 10.70
CA ALA A 14 3.47 -12.14 11.49
C ALA A 14 3.66 -12.43 12.98
N PRO A 15 4.43 -11.58 13.70
CA PRO A 15 4.45 -11.62 15.16
C PRO A 15 3.06 -11.35 15.74
N GLN A 16 2.78 -11.85 16.93
CA GLN A 16 1.49 -11.65 17.60
C GLN A 16 1.11 -10.19 17.74
N ILE A 17 2.09 -9.31 17.95
CA ILE A 17 1.84 -7.87 18.09
C ILE A 17 1.21 -7.25 16.83
N VAL A 18 1.49 -7.77 15.65
CA VAL A 18 0.88 -7.28 14.40
C VAL A 18 -0.61 -7.63 14.37
N TYR A 19 -0.99 -8.82 14.83
CA TYR A 19 -2.40 -9.20 14.96
C TYR A 19 -3.13 -8.29 15.93
N ASP A 20 -2.51 -7.96 17.06
CA ASP A 20 -3.11 -7.09 18.06
C ASP A 20 -3.33 -5.67 17.50
N ARG A 21 -2.37 -5.15 16.74
CA ARG A 21 -2.48 -3.84 16.09
C ARG A 21 -3.52 -3.81 14.98
N TYR A 22 -3.69 -4.93 14.30
CA TYR A 22 -4.68 -5.06 13.21
C TYR A 22 -6.09 -4.76 13.71
N MET A 23 -6.42 -5.14 14.93
CA MET A 23 -7.75 -4.96 15.49
C MET A 23 -8.08 -3.48 15.79
N THR A 24 -7.07 -2.65 16.02
CA THR A 24 -7.23 -1.23 16.40
C THR A 24 -6.74 -0.26 15.33
N ALA A 25 -6.22 -0.75 14.21
CA ALA A 25 -5.70 0.09 13.14
C ALA A 25 -6.82 0.80 12.37
N ASP A 26 -6.50 1.98 11.83
CA ASP A 26 -7.41 2.72 10.97
C ASP A 26 -7.66 1.94 9.67
N ASP A 27 -8.92 1.80 9.30
CA ASP A 27 -9.36 0.99 8.17
C ASP A 27 -9.78 1.86 6.98
N VAL A 28 -9.22 1.58 5.81
CA VAL A 28 -9.65 2.16 4.54
C VAL A 28 -10.06 1.00 3.63
N LEU A 29 -11.33 0.61 3.70
CA LEU A 29 -11.93 -0.47 2.90
C LEU A 29 -11.10 -1.77 2.86
N GLY A 30 -10.69 -2.24 4.03
CA GLY A 30 -9.94 -3.49 4.16
C GLY A 30 -8.42 -3.33 4.23
N THR A 31 -7.89 -2.18 3.83
CA THR A 31 -6.49 -1.82 4.06
C THR A 31 -6.38 -1.08 5.38
N LYS A 32 -5.55 -1.57 6.27
CA LYS A 32 -5.41 -1.01 7.61
C LYS A 32 -4.05 -0.35 7.79
N VAL A 33 -4.06 0.83 8.40
CA VAL A 33 -2.85 1.59 8.71
C VAL A 33 -2.74 1.73 10.21
N SER A 34 -1.72 1.12 10.79
CA SER A 34 -1.33 1.30 12.19
C SER A 34 -0.19 2.31 12.28
N PRO A 35 0.21 2.76 13.48
CA PRO A 35 1.41 3.60 13.61
C PRO A 35 2.72 2.92 13.16
N TRP A 36 2.74 1.61 12.96
CA TRP A 36 3.97 0.85 12.69
C TRP A 36 3.99 0.15 11.35
N GLU A 37 2.84 -0.21 10.78
CA GLU A 37 2.76 -0.97 9.53
C GLU A 37 1.46 -0.70 8.77
N ILE A 38 1.51 -0.99 7.48
CA ILE A 38 0.32 -1.10 6.64
C ILE A 38 -0.03 -2.58 6.49
N ILE A 39 -1.31 -2.91 6.58
CA ILE A 39 -1.85 -4.27 6.44
C ILE A 39 -2.89 -4.25 5.34
N PHE A 40 -2.71 -5.10 4.32
CA PHE A 40 -3.55 -5.06 3.14
C PHE A 40 -3.84 -6.46 2.60
N PRO A 41 -5.02 -6.66 1.99
CA PRO A 41 -5.36 -7.95 1.38
C PRO A 41 -4.66 -8.12 0.04
N GLN A 42 -4.23 -9.36 -0.24
CA GLN A 42 -3.76 -9.78 -1.56
C GLN A 42 -4.28 -11.18 -1.84
N GLY A 43 -5.31 -11.28 -2.67
CA GLY A 43 -6.02 -12.54 -2.88
C GLY A 43 -6.66 -13.03 -1.58
N LEU A 44 -6.39 -14.25 -1.18
CA LEU A 44 -6.87 -14.84 0.06
C LEU A 44 -5.96 -14.59 1.26
N LYS A 45 -4.86 -13.88 1.04
CA LYS A 45 -3.87 -13.58 2.07
C LYS A 45 -4.02 -12.15 2.57
N LEU A 46 -3.62 -11.94 3.80
CA LEU A 46 -3.48 -10.64 4.40
C LEU A 46 -1.99 -10.39 4.64
N LEU A 47 -1.46 -9.36 4.02
CA LEU A 47 -0.03 -9.02 4.08
C LEU A 47 0.18 -7.81 4.96
N TYR A 48 1.36 -7.70 5.56
CA TYR A 48 1.76 -6.50 6.28
C TYR A 48 3.16 -6.06 5.85
N LEU A 49 3.40 -4.76 5.92
CA LEU A 49 4.68 -4.16 5.59
C LEU A 49 5.03 -3.09 6.64
N PRO A 50 6.08 -3.31 7.45
CA PRO A 50 6.50 -2.34 8.44
C PRO A 50 6.99 -1.04 7.80
N PHE A 51 6.58 0.11 8.36
CA PHE A 51 7.02 1.41 7.84
C PHE A 51 8.52 1.64 7.99
N SER A 52 9.16 0.98 8.94
CA SER A 52 10.62 1.05 9.11
C SER A 52 11.39 0.52 7.90
N GLU A 53 10.78 -0.33 7.08
CA GLU A 53 11.39 -0.89 5.87
C GLU A 53 11.11 -0.04 4.62
N ILE A 54 10.27 1.00 4.72
CA ILE A 54 9.85 1.83 3.58
C ILE A 54 10.60 3.15 3.60
N GLN A 55 11.11 3.56 2.44
CA GLN A 55 11.79 4.84 2.28
C GLN A 55 11.02 5.84 1.42
N TRP A 56 10.16 5.37 0.52
CA TRP A 56 9.43 6.21 -0.43
C TRP A 56 8.05 5.63 -0.72
N ALA A 57 7.04 6.49 -0.83
CA ALA A 57 5.68 6.09 -1.16
C ALA A 57 5.03 7.11 -2.09
N TYR A 58 4.24 6.65 -3.04
CA TYR A 58 3.50 7.53 -3.93
C TYR A 58 2.24 6.84 -4.43
N ILE A 59 1.30 7.66 -4.91
CA ILE A 59 0.06 7.17 -5.55
C ILE A 59 0.31 7.06 -7.05
N ARG A 60 -0.01 5.90 -7.62
CA ARG A 60 0.01 5.66 -9.05
C ARG A 60 -1.42 5.45 -9.53
N THR A 61 -1.81 6.16 -10.57
CA THR A 61 -3.10 5.99 -11.23
C THR A 61 -2.86 5.56 -12.67
N GLN A 62 -3.59 4.54 -13.11
CA GLN A 62 -3.54 4.06 -14.49
C GLN A 62 -4.94 3.90 -15.03
N ALA A 63 -5.20 4.52 -16.19
CA ALA A 63 -6.45 4.37 -16.90
C ALA A 63 -6.35 3.22 -17.89
N HIS A 64 -7.37 2.36 -17.89
CA HIS A 64 -7.51 1.26 -18.85
C HIS A 64 -8.80 1.46 -19.64
N ARG A 65 -8.72 1.27 -20.94
CA ARG A 65 -9.93 1.22 -21.76
C ARG A 65 -10.47 -0.21 -21.75
N VAL A 66 -11.68 -0.35 -21.26
CA VAL A 66 -12.36 -1.65 -21.16
C VAL A 66 -13.54 -1.67 -22.12
N THR A 67 -13.65 -2.75 -22.91
CA THR A 67 -14.82 -2.99 -23.76
C THR A 67 -15.63 -4.13 -23.13
N LEU A 68 -16.84 -3.81 -22.70
CA LEU A 68 -17.79 -4.77 -22.15
C LEU A 68 -18.97 -4.90 -23.11
N GLY A 69 -18.96 -5.95 -23.96
CA GLY A 69 -19.99 -6.15 -24.96
C GLY A 69 -20.06 -5.00 -25.95
N CYS A 70 -21.21 -4.31 -26.02
CA CYS A 70 -21.42 -3.15 -26.89
C CYS A 70 -20.95 -1.82 -26.28
N CYS A 71 -20.49 -1.84 -25.02
CA CYS A 71 -20.12 -0.62 -24.29
C CYS A 71 -18.61 -0.57 -24.05
N ALA A 72 -18.00 0.58 -24.36
CA ALA A 72 -16.63 0.87 -24.02
C ALA A 72 -16.61 1.90 -22.89
N GLY A 73 -15.75 1.69 -21.91
CA GLY A 73 -15.58 2.60 -20.79
C GLY A 73 -14.13 2.67 -20.35
N ASP A 74 -13.75 3.72 -19.65
CA ASP A 74 -12.44 3.85 -19.03
C ASP A 74 -12.54 3.36 -17.60
N LEU A 75 -11.64 2.42 -17.23
CA LEU A 75 -11.46 1.96 -15.87
C LEU A 75 -10.17 2.56 -15.33
N GLU A 76 -10.29 3.29 -14.22
CA GLU A 76 -9.11 3.80 -13.51
C GLU A 76 -8.75 2.85 -12.37
N GLU A 77 -7.48 2.55 -12.29
CA GLU A 77 -6.90 1.79 -11.19
C GLU A 77 -5.95 2.71 -10.41
N HIS A 78 -6.01 2.60 -9.09
CA HIS A 78 -5.21 3.41 -8.18
C HIS A 78 -4.43 2.51 -7.25
N TRP A 79 -3.14 2.81 -7.06
CA TRP A 79 -2.28 2.08 -6.14
C TRP A 79 -1.50 3.05 -5.27
N ILE A 80 -1.22 2.64 -4.03
CA ILE A 80 -0.11 3.17 -3.28
C ILE A 80 1.09 2.27 -3.55
N VAL A 81 2.16 2.85 -4.08
CA VAL A 81 3.42 2.15 -4.30
C VAL A 81 4.34 2.46 -3.14
N LEU A 82 4.78 1.41 -2.46
CA LEU A 82 5.66 1.48 -1.30
C LEU A 82 7.02 0.92 -1.70
N VAL A 83 8.03 1.78 -1.69
CA VAL A 83 9.39 1.40 -2.06
C VAL A 83 10.19 1.16 -0.80
N GLY A 84 10.69 -0.06 -0.66
CA GLY A 84 11.50 -0.46 0.48
C GLY A 84 12.94 0.05 0.42
N ARG A 85 13.63 -0.05 1.53
CA ARG A 85 15.06 0.31 1.61
C ARG A 85 15.94 -0.61 0.77
N ASP A 86 15.44 -1.80 0.44
CA ASP A 86 16.08 -2.76 -0.46
C ASP A 86 15.82 -2.47 -1.95
N GLY A 87 15.06 -1.41 -2.26
CA GLY A 87 14.70 -1.03 -3.63
C GLY A 87 13.49 -1.76 -4.20
N ASN A 88 12.93 -2.74 -3.50
CA ASN A 88 11.74 -3.46 -3.96
C ASN A 88 10.48 -2.64 -3.73
N ALA A 89 9.58 -2.64 -4.72
CA ALA A 89 8.32 -1.93 -4.66
C ALA A 89 7.17 -2.89 -4.37
N THR A 90 6.24 -2.46 -3.52
CA THR A 90 5.00 -3.16 -3.24
C THR A 90 3.84 -2.24 -3.59
N SER A 91 2.89 -2.72 -4.38
CA SER A 91 1.73 -1.94 -4.80
C SER A 91 0.49 -2.41 -4.05
N VAL A 92 -0.20 -1.48 -3.41
CA VAL A 92 -1.44 -1.73 -2.67
C VAL A 92 -2.59 -1.12 -3.45
N PRO A 93 -3.54 -1.93 -3.95
CA PRO A 93 -4.62 -1.42 -4.80
C PRO A 93 -5.73 -0.74 -4.00
N PHE A 94 -6.34 0.26 -4.62
CA PHE A 94 -7.54 0.94 -4.12
C PHE A 94 -8.54 1.10 -5.25
N ASP A 95 -9.83 1.05 -4.93
CA ASP A 95 -10.92 1.19 -5.88
C ASP A 95 -11.14 2.64 -6.32
N ARG A 96 -10.78 3.61 -5.46
CA ARG A 96 -10.96 5.04 -5.71
C ARG A 96 -9.72 5.83 -5.30
N LEU A 97 -9.48 6.92 -6.02
CA LEU A 97 -8.38 7.84 -5.68
C LEU A 97 -8.55 8.41 -4.26
N SER A 98 -9.79 8.73 -3.87
CA SER A 98 -10.08 9.26 -2.53
C SER A 98 -9.67 8.31 -1.41
N HIS A 99 -9.82 7.00 -1.63
CA HIS A 99 -9.41 5.99 -0.67
C HIS A 99 -7.88 5.86 -0.61
N ALA A 100 -7.21 5.91 -1.75
CA ALA A 100 -5.75 5.92 -1.81
C ALA A 100 -5.17 7.16 -1.09
N GLU A 101 -5.78 8.33 -1.30
CA GLU A 101 -5.38 9.57 -0.63
C GLU A 101 -5.61 9.50 0.88
N ALA A 102 -6.75 8.94 1.32
CA ALA A 102 -7.04 8.76 2.75
C ALA A 102 -5.99 7.84 3.41
N ALA A 103 -5.67 6.72 2.78
CA ALA A 103 -4.64 5.81 3.29
C ALA A 103 -3.26 6.47 3.28
N MET A 104 -2.92 7.24 2.25
CA MET A 104 -1.65 7.97 2.18
C MET A 104 -1.52 9.00 3.30
N ASN A 105 -2.60 9.70 3.64
CA ASN A 105 -2.60 10.65 4.75
C ASN A 105 -2.34 9.95 6.09
N LEU A 106 -2.92 8.76 6.29
CA LEU A 106 -2.65 7.94 7.48
C LEU A 106 -1.18 7.50 7.53
N ILE A 107 -0.61 7.10 6.41
CA ILE A 107 0.81 6.72 6.32
C ILE A 107 1.70 7.92 6.64
N ARG A 108 1.38 9.08 6.09
CA ARG A 108 2.14 10.31 6.33
C ARG A 108 2.17 10.69 7.80
N GLU A 109 1.04 10.56 8.50
CA GLU A 109 0.95 10.82 9.94
C GLU A 109 1.68 9.77 10.76
N ALA A 110 1.55 8.49 10.38
CA ALA A 110 2.15 7.37 11.11
C ALA A 110 3.66 7.29 10.93
N ALA A 111 4.17 7.65 9.74
CA ALA A 111 5.57 7.45 9.37
C ALA A 111 6.16 8.69 8.67
N PRO A 112 6.46 9.77 9.41
CA PRO A 112 7.00 11.00 8.83
C PRO A 112 8.33 10.84 8.11
N HIS A 113 9.07 9.76 8.35
CA HIS A 113 10.35 9.49 7.70
C HIS A 113 10.20 9.04 6.24
N ILE A 114 9.01 8.59 5.84
CA ILE A 114 8.77 8.14 4.46
C ILE A 114 8.64 9.37 3.56
N VAL A 115 9.43 9.40 2.48
CA VAL A 115 9.33 10.45 1.46
C VAL A 115 8.09 10.18 0.62
N ILE A 116 7.22 11.17 0.47
CA ILE A 116 5.93 11.04 -0.21
C ILE A 116 5.96 11.79 -1.54
N GLY A 117 5.49 11.12 -2.59
CA GLY A 117 5.19 11.74 -3.87
C GLY A 117 6.09 11.27 -5.02
N TYR A 118 5.49 11.22 -6.22
CA TYR A 118 6.18 10.86 -7.46
C TYR A 118 6.66 12.13 -8.17
N THR A 119 7.77 12.66 -7.70
CA THR A 119 8.40 13.86 -8.27
C THR A 119 9.66 13.49 -9.04
N ALA A 120 10.13 14.38 -9.91
CA ALA A 120 11.39 14.17 -10.64
C ALA A 120 12.57 13.98 -9.69
N GLU A 121 12.59 14.74 -8.60
CA GLU A 121 13.62 14.64 -7.55
C GLU A 121 13.59 13.28 -6.85
N ASN A 122 12.41 12.82 -6.45
CA ASN A 122 12.25 11.53 -5.78
C ASN A 122 12.54 10.36 -6.71
N ARG A 123 12.15 10.45 -7.98
CA ARG A 123 12.50 9.46 -8.99
C ARG A 123 14.02 9.33 -9.12
N THR A 124 14.72 10.43 -9.23
CA THR A 124 16.19 10.44 -9.34
C THR A 124 16.80 9.83 -8.09
N ARG A 125 16.31 10.20 -6.91
CA ARG A 125 16.84 9.73 -5.64
C ARG A 125 16.67 8.23 -5.42
N PHE A 126 15.52 7.66 -5.80
CA PHE A 126 15.14 6.28 -5.44
C PHE A 126 15.15 5.30 -6.62
N GLU A 127 14.95 5.73 -7.85
CA GLU A 127 14.93 4.86 -9.02
C GLU A 127 16.28 4.74 -9.73
N SER A 128 17.11 5.76 -9.65
CA SER A 128 18.42 5.77 -10.34
C SER A 128 19.53 5.08 -9.57
N ALA A 129 19.24 4.50 -8.41
CA ALA A 129 20.21 3.77 -7.58
C ALA A 129 20.38 2.31 -8.01
N VAL A 130 20.24 2.04 -9.29
CA VAL A 130 20.43 0.69 -9.85
C VAL A 130 21.84 0.56 -10.41
#